data_b3fb2dd924ccfe2755ad8497e58736fd
#
_entry.id   b3fb2dd924ccfe2755ad8497e58736fd
#
_cell.length_a   1.000
_cell.length_b   1.000
_cell.length_c   1.000
_cell.angle_alpha   90.00
_cell.angle_beta   90.00
_cell.angle_gamma   90.00
#
_symmetry.space_group_name_H-M   'P 1'
#
loop_
_entity.id
_entity.type
_entity.pdbx_description
1 polymer ?
#
loop_
_entity_poly.entity_id
_entity_poly.type
_entity_poly.pdbx_seq_one_letter_code
_entity_poly.pdbx_strand_id
1 'polypeptide(L)'
;MQERVLVVDDEAPGRGIVAALLEHSGYSPVTASGAEEAIEMLAQDPTYSLVLSDIMMPGTDGLALLDRLSADHPGLPVIMFTAVHDIHIATSAFRRGAFDYLLKPFERLQLESVVSRAVEHSRHLRQNHAYRQHLEEIISARTSRLRDTIHDLERSYDITIEAMGDALDLRDQETEGHSPRVSAYTIELARALGVGSDDLRIIARGAFLHDIGKIATPDAILLKPGRLDAAEMAVMREHCQRGYDMVRKIPFLRDAAEIVYSHQERFDGSGYPRGLRGDQIPLGARIFAIADTLDAMTSDRPYRKGTSFSQARTEIALCSGTQFDPVLVDKFLTISDEDWQRIRATVGQSTSDSAPAFATL
;
A
#
# COMPACT_ATOMS: atom_id res chain seq x y z
N MET A 1 -39.97 15.34 6.36
CA MET A 1 -40.06 16.61 5.61
C MET A 1 -40.84 16.34 4.34
N GLN A 2 -41.70 17.32 3.93
CA GLN A 2 -42.36 17.22 2.64
C GLN A 2 -41.34 17.40 1.51
N GLU A 3 -41.47 16.62 0.45
CA GLU A 3 -40.57 16.74 -0.72
C GLU A 3 -40.85 18.04 -1.47
N ARG A 4 -39.82 18.80 -1.76
CA ARG A 4 -39.91 20.11 -2.45
C ARG A 4 -39.91 19.90 -3.97
N VAL A 5 -40.87 20.52 -4.63
CA VAL A 5 -41.07 20.43 -6.09
C VAL A 5 -41.03 21.83 -6.67
N LEU A 6 -40.12 22.10 -7.58
CA LEU A 6 -40.03 23.37 -8.30
C LEU A 6 -40.96 23.34 -9.50
N VAL A 7 -41.87 24.31 -9.59
CA VAL A 7 -42.82 24.46 -10.71
C VAL A 7 -42.43 25.69 -11.51
N VAL A 8 -42.11 25.50 -12.78
CA VAL A 8 -41.63 26.54 -13.70
C VAL A 8 -42.64 26.69 -14.84
N ASP A 9 -43.29 27.82 -14.91
CA ASP A 9 -44.31 28.12 -15.92
C ASP A 9 -44.45 29.67 -15.98
N ASP A 10 -44.47 30.29 -17.15
CA ASP A 10 -44.61 31.76 -17.29
C ASP A 10 -46.03 32.23 -17.01
N GLU A 11 -47.05 31.36 -17.23
CA GLU A 11 -48.44 31.65 -16.95
C GLU A 11 -48.79 31.51 -15.44
N ALA A 12 -48.98 32.64 -14.74
CA ALA A 12 -49.30 32.64 -13.33
C ALA A 12 -50.52 31.80 -12.91
N PRO A 13 -51.63 31.76 -13.71
CA PRO A 13 -52.80 30.93 -13.36
C PRO A 13 -52.46 29.43 -13.49
N GLY A 14 -51.77 29.01 -14.57
CA GLY A 14 -51.34 27.61 -14.75
C GLY A 14 -50.43 27.12 -13.65
N ARG A 15 -49.43 27.93 -13.34
CA ARG A 15 -48.46 27.70 -12.24
C ARG A 15 -49.15 27.56 -10.88
N GLY A 16 -50.13 28.41 -10.58
CA GLY A 16 -50.91 28.32 -9.34
C GLY A 16 -51.74 27.07 -9.21
N ILE A 17 -52.37 26.61 -10.28
CA ILE A 17 -53.16 25.36 -10.33
C ILE A 17 -52.26 24.15 -10.03
N VAL A 18 -51.09 24.05 -10.68
CA VAL A 18 -50.14 22.96 -10.48
C VAL A 18 -49.65 22.95 -9.03
N ALA A 19 -49.29 24.12 -8.49
CA ALA A 19 -48.86 24.24 -7.10
C ALA A 19 -49.93 23.76 -6.13
N ALA A 20 -51.19 24.18 -6.29
CA ALA A 20 -52.31 23.78 -5.44
C ALA A 20 -52.58 22.27 -5.50
N LEU A 21 -52.47 21.65 -6.68
CA LEU A 21 -52.60 20.19 -6.83
C LEU A 21 -51.46 19.42 -6.10
N LEU A 22 -50.24 19.94 -6.18
CA LEU A 22 -49.09 19.34 -5.48
C LEU A 22 -49.21 19.46 -3.97
N GLU A 23 -49.61 20.63 -3.45
CA GLU A 23 -49.88 20.84 -2.01
C GLU A 23 -50.94 19.84 -1.51
N HIS A 24 -52.03 19.69 -2.26
CA HIS A 24 -53.10 18.76 -1.89
C HIS A 24 -52.61 17.26 -1.89
N SER A 25 -51.61 16.97 -2.69
CA SER A 25 -50.97 15.64 -2.74
C SER A 25 -49.81 15.46 -1.74
N GLY A 26 -49.59 16.45 -0.86
CA GLY A 26 -48.63 16.36 0.25
C GLY A 26 -47.19 16.76 -0.12
N TYR A 27 -46.99 17.41 -1.25
CA TYR A 27 -45.70 17.96 -1.65
C TYR A 27 -45.58 19.43 -1.22
N SER A 28 -44.36 19.98 -1.25
CA SER A 28 -44.09 21.40 -0.97
C SER A 28 -43.68 22.10 -2.26
N PRO A 29 -44.63 22.65 -3.03
CA PRO A 29 -44.31 23.33 -4.27
C PRO A 29 -43.65 24.71 -4.01
N VAL A 30 -42.68 25.02 -4.84
CA VAL A 30 -42.07 26.33 -4.98
C VAL A 30 -42.21 26.73 -6.43
N THR A 31 -42.52 27.99 -6.72
CA THR A 31 -42.82 28.41 -8.08
C THR A 31 -41.77 29.35 -8.63
N ALA A 32 -41.46 29.22 -9.92
CA ALA A 32 -40.63 30.15 -10.70
C ALA A 32 -41.39 30.59 -11.96
N SER A 33 -41.24 31.83 -12.36
CA SER A 33 -41.90 32.44 -13.51
C SER A 33 -41.17 32.22 -14.82
N GLY A 34 -40.02 31.55 -14.80
CA GLY A 34 -39.20 31.23 -15.98
C GLY A 34 -37.94 30.50 -15.64
N ALA A 35 -37.17 30.18 -16.69
CA ALA A 35 -35.96 29.33 -16.58
C ALA A 35 -34.86 29.98 -15.76
N GLU A 36 -34.62 31.28 -15.91
CA GLU A 36 -33.56 32.00 -15.19
C GLU A 36 -33.81 31.98 -13.68
N GLU A 37 -35.04 32.30 -13.24
CA GLU A 37 -35.42 32.24 -11.84
C GLU A 37 -35.29 30.83 -11.27
N ALA A 38 -35.68 29.82 -12.04
CA ALA A 38 -35.54 28.42 -11.64
C ALA A 38 -34.07 28.01 -11.43
N ILE A 39 -33.17 28.45 -12.29
CA ILE A 39 -31.73 28.21 -12.18
C ILE A 39 -31.14 28.88 -10.93
N GLU A 40 -31.50 30.12 -10.68
CA GLU A 40 -31.07 30.85 -9.49
C GLU A 40 -31.55 30.18 -8.19
N MET A 41 -32.80 29.72 -8.16
CA MET A 41 -33.37 29.02 -7.00
C MET A 41 -32.67 27.70 -6.74
N LEU A 42 -32.36 26.93 -7.80
CA LEU A 42 -31.64 25.63 -7.68
C LEU A 42 -30.18 25.82 -7.25
N ALA A 43 -29.54 26.90 -7.68
CA ALA A 43 -28.19 27.24 -7.24
C ALA A 43 -28.11 27.63 -5.76
N GLN A 44 -29.18 28.28 -5.22
CA GLN A 44 -29.24 28.68 -3.81
C GLN A 44 -29.66 27.54 -2.89
N ASP A 45 -30.45 26.60 -3.37
CA ASP A 45 -31.00 25.50 -2.60
C ASP A 45 -31.03 24.17 -3.38
N PRO A 46 -30.17 23.22 -3.06
CA PRO A 46 -30.10 21.93 -3.74
C PRO A 46 -31.15 20.92 -3.23
N THR A 47 -32.08 21.32 -2.36
CA THR A 47 -33.00 20.38 -1.69
C THR A 47 -34.23 19.99 -2.51
N TYR A 48 -34.36 20.50 -3.72
CA TYR A 48 -35.47 20.11 -4.60
C TYR A 48 -35.37 18.64 -5.02
N SER A 49 -36.54 17.98 -5.04
CA SER A 49 -36.66 16.56 -5.40
C SER A 49 -37.10 16.35 -6.82
N LEU A 50 -37.66 17.38 -7.45
CA LEU A 50 -38.24 17.35 -8.79
C LEU A 50 -38.38 18.76 -9.32
N VAL A 51 -38.23 18.93 -10.64
CA VAL A 51 -38.62 20.11 -11.40
C VAL A 51 -39.76 19.74 -12.35
N LEU A 52 -40.82 20.58 -12.35
CA LEU A 52 -41.90 20.54 -13.32
C LEU A 52 -41.78 21.80 -14.17
N SER A 53 -41.56 21.70 -15.45
CA SER A 53 -41.35 22.87 -16.33
C SER A 53 -42.27 22.88 -17.53
N ASP A 54 -42.85 24.04 -17.84
CA ASP A 54 -43.46 24.25 -19.16
C ASP A 54 -42.35 24.23 -20.23
N ILE A 55 -42.72 23.76 -21.42
CA ILE A 55 -41.83 23.77 -22.60
C ILE A 55 -41.82 25.16 -23.22
N MET A 56 -43.01 25.76 -23.33
CA MET A 56 -43.21 27.01 -24.08
C MET A 56 -43.13 28.20 -23.13
N MET A 57 -41.96 28.76 -22.90
CA MET A 57 -41.75 29.95 -22.08
C MET A 57 -41.03 31.04 -22.89
N PRO A 58 -41.30 32.33 -22.66
CA PRO A 58 -40.55 33.42 -23.26
C PRO A 58 -39.11 33.47 -22.81
N GLY A 59 -38.18 33.81 -23.69
CA GLY A 59 -36.75 33.84 -23.41
C GLY A 59 -36.11 32.46 -23.53
N THR A 60 -35.65 31.92 -22.40
CA THR A 60 -35.10 30.54 -22.33
C THR A 60 -36.27 29.56 -22.24
N ASP A 61 -36.43 28.70 -23.24
CA ASP A 61 -37.50 27.70 -23.24
C ASP A 61 -37.23 26.53 -22.29
N GLY A 62 -38.28 25.76 -22.02
CA GLY A 62 -38.16 24.64 -21.07
C GLY A 62 -37.21 23.52 -21.53
N LEU A 63 -36.95 23.36 -22.84
CA LEU A 63 -35.99 22.36 -23.34
C LEU A 63 -34.54 22.83 -23.08
N ALA A 64 -34.28 24.13 -23.23
CA ALA A 64 -32.95 24.69 -22.87
C ALA A 64 -32.71 24.65 -21.37
N LEU A 65 -33.75 24.88 -20.56
CA LEU A 65 -33.69 24.66 -19.10
C LEU A 65 -33.34 23.21 -18.76
N LEU A 66 -34.03 22.24 -19.43
CA LEU A 66 -33.77 20.81 -19.25
C LEU A 66 -32.31 20.43 -19.56
N ASP A 67 -31.74 20.92 -20.65
CA ASP A 67 -30.35 20.65 -21.04
C ASP A 67 -29.40 21.14 -19.94
N ARG A 68 -29.65 22.33 -19.40
CA ARG A 68 -28.83 22.90 -18.34
C ARG A 68 -28.96 22.13 -17.03
N LEU A 69 -30.18 21.77 -16.63
CA LEU A 69 -30.42 21.00 -15.42
C LEU A 69 -29.83 19.58 -15.51
N SER A 70 -29.87 18.96 -16.69
CA SER A 70 -29.25 17.66 -16.91
C SER A 70 -27.72 17.70 -16.76
N ALA A 71 -27.08 18.81 -17.09
CA ALA A 71 -25.64 19.01 -16.94
C ALA A 71 -25.25 19.40 -15.52
N ASP A 72 -25.95 20.38 -14.92
CA ASP A 72 -25.57 21.00 -13.65
C ASP A 72 -26.10 20.23 -12.43
N HIS A 73 -27.22 19.52 -12.57
CA HIS A 73 -27.89 18.75 -11.52
C HIS A 73 -28.19 17.30 -11.94
N PRO A 74 -27.16 16.47 -12.25
CA PRO A 74 -27.37 15.10 -12.67
C PRO A 74 -28.07 14.29 -11.58
N GLY A 75 -29.26 13.79 -11.90
CA GLY A 75 -30.07 13.04 -10.93
C GLY A 75 -31.27 13.81 -10.34
N LEU A 76 -31.45 15.10 -10.65
CA LEU A 76 -32.69 15.84 -10.39
C LEU A 76 -33.66 15.55 -11.53
N PRO A 77 -34.77 14.82 -11.30
CA PRO A 77 -35.73 14.52 -12.35
C PRO A 77 -36.43 15.80 -12.81
N VAL A 78 -36.66 15.91 -14.11
CA VAL A 78 -37.40 17.01 -14.74
C VAL A 78 -38.59 16.41 -15.51
N ILE A 79 -39.79 16.86 -15.17
CA ILE A 79 -41.02 16.55 -15.90
C ILE A 79 -41.42 17.76 -16.75
N MET A 80 -41.71 17.54 -18.02
CA MET A 80 -42.08 18.62 -18.92
C MET A 80 -43.59 18.70 -19.08
N PHE A 81 -44.16 19.96 -19.03
CA PHE A 81 -45.55 20.19 -19.45
C PHE A 81 -45.58 20.66 -20.90
N THR A 82 -46.61 20.32 -21.63
CA THR A 82 -46.83 20.84 -22.96
C THR A 82 -48.30 20.89 -23.33
N ALA A 83 -48.71 21.93 -24.02
CA ALA A 83 -50.03 22.03 -24.66
C ALA A 83 -50.05 21.45 -26.09
N VAL A 84 -48.90 21.12 -26.61
CA VAL A 84 -48.73 20.70 -28.00
C VAL A 84 -48.77 19.17 -28.12
N HIS A 85 -49.70 18.64 -28.90
CA HIS A 85 -49.79 17.21 -29.25
C HIS A 85 -48.76 16.83 -30.31
N ASP A 86 -47.55 17.38 -30.25
CA ASP A 86 -46.45 17.05 -31.14
C ASP A 86 -45.53 16.00 -30.53
N ILE A 87 -45.60 14.81 -31.07
CA ILE A 87 -44.79 13.67 -30.65
C ILE A 87 -43.28 13.93 -30.78
N HIS A 88 -42.90 14.84 -31.69
CA HIS A 88 -41.49 15.22 -31.86
C HIS A 88 -40.95 16.01 -30.68
N ILE A 89 -41.75 16.86 -30.04
CA ILE A 89 -41.38 17.63 -28.87
C ILE A 89 -41.22 16.71 -27.67
N ALA A 90 -42.15 15.80 -27.43
CA ALA A 90 -42.06 14.80 -26.37
C ALA A 90 -40.83 13.89 -26.56
N THR A 91 -40.58 13.42 -27.75
CA THR A 91 -39.40 12.62 -28.10
C THR A 91 -38.09 13.42 -27.87
N SER A 92 -38.09 14.70 -28.23
CA SER A 92 -36.96 15.61 -27.98
C SER A 92 -36.66 15.76 -26.49
N ALA A 93 -37.70 15.97 -25.66
CA ALA A 93 -37.56 16.09 -24.23
C ALA A 93 -36.93 14.81 -23.59
N PHE A 94 -37.40 13.61 -23.97
CA PHE A 94 -36.80 12.36 -23.49
C PHE A 94 -35.33 12.19 -23.92
N ARG A 95 -34.99 12.52 -25.17
CA ARG A 95 -33.58 12.45 -25.64
C ARG A 95 -32.66 13.41 -24.90
N ARG A 96 -33.18 14.50 -24.37
CA ARG A 96 -32.43 15.51 -23.56
C ARG A 96 -32.41 15.16 -22.08
N GLY A 97 -33.04 14.06 -21.64
CA GLY A 97 -32.98 13.58 -20.25
C GLY A 97 -34.20 13.95 -19.40
N ALA A 98 -35.32 14.34 -19.99
CA ALA A 98 -36.57 14.49 -19.22
C ALA A 98 -36.98 13.15 -18.62
N PHE A 99 -37.37 13.17 -17.34
CA PHE A 99 -37.85 11.99 -16.63
C PHE A 99 -39.20 11.52 -17.17
N ASP A 100 -40.10 12.48 -17.46
CA ASP A 100 -41.41 12.22 -18.06
C ASP A 100 -41.97 13.53 -18.67
N TYR A 101 -43.14 13.43 -19.28
CA TYR A 101 -43.89 14.60 -19.78
C TYR A 101 -45.40 14.47 -19.51
N LEU A 102 -46.10 15.60 -19.42
CA LEU A 102 -47.55 15.70 -19.22
C LEU A 102 -48.16 16.63 -20.26
N LEU A 103 -49.23 16.15 -20.92
CA LEU A 103 -50.00 16.96 -21.87
C LEU A 103 -51.05 17.80 -21.13
N LYS A 104 -51.06 19.09 -21.33
CA LYS A 104 -52.12 20.01 -20.88
C LYS A 104 -53.35 19.87 -21.82
N PRO A 105 -54.62 19.81 -21.29
CA PRO A 105 -54.98 19.70 -19.89
C PRO A 105 -54.74 18.27 -19.34
N PHE A 106 -54.24 18.16 -18.15
CA PHE A 106 -54.01 16.88 -17.45
C PHE A 106 -54.92 16.76 -16.21
N GLU A 107 -55.28 15.53 -15.91
CA GLU A 107 -56.02 15.19 -14.71
C GLU A 107 -55.10 15.15 -13.46
N ARG A 108 -55.65 15.42 -12.27
CA ARG A 108 -54.93 15.33 -11.03
C ARG A 108 -54.22 13.98 -10.84
N LEU A 109 -54.87 12.87 -11.12
CA LEU A 109 -54.31 11.51 -10.98
C LEU A 109 -53.08 11.28 -11.87
N GLN A 110 -53.07 11.87 -13.09
CA GLN A 110 -51.92 11.80 -13.98
C GLN A 110 -50.71 12.53 -13.40
N LEU A 111 -50.93 13.77 -12.91
CA LEU A 111 -49.87 14.57 -12.25
C LEU A 111 -49.32 13.81 -11.02
N GLU A 112 -50.20 13.34 -10.13
CA GLU A 112 -49.80 12.58 -8.93
C GLU A 112 -48.96 11.34 -9.26
N SER A 113 -49.37 10.57 -10.26
CA SER A 113 -48.67 9.34 -10.68
C SER A 113 -47.25 9.64 -11.16
N VAL A 114 -47.06 10.64 -12.01
CA VAL A 114 -45.75 10.99 -12.58
C VAL A 114 -44.84 11.62 -11.53
N VAL A 115 -45.38 12.53 -10.73
CA VAL A 115 -44.65 13.19 -9.64
C VAL A 115 -44.17 12.15 -8.61
N SER A 116 -45.04 11.23 -8.21
CA SER A 116 -44.68 10.18 -7.24
C SER A 116 -43.51 9.33 -7.75
N ARG A 117 -43.56 8.89 -9.02
CA ARG A 117 -42.46 8.12 -9.62
C ARG A 117 -41.14 8.90 -9.67
N ALA A 118 -41.21 10.18 -10.04
CA ALA A 118 -40.03 11.04 -10.14
C ALA A 118 -39.39 11.31 -8.76
N VAL A 119 -40.23 11.60 -7.76
CA VAL A 119 -39.76 11.81 -6.37
C VAL A 119 -39.16 10.54 -5.78
N GLU A 120 -39.78 9.39 -6.02
CA GLU A 120 -39.22 8.11 -5.59
C GLU A 120 -37.88 7.84 -6.25
N HIS A 121 -37.76 8.09 -7.54
CA HIS A 121 -36.50 7.97 -8.28
C HIS A 121 -35.41 8.87 -7.69
N SER A 122 -35.72 10.15 -7.45
CA SER A 122 -34.80 11.12 -6.81
C SER A 122 -34.36 10.66 -5.42
N ARG A 123 -35.30 10.11 -4.63
CA ARG A 123 -35.02 9.56 -3.29
C ARG A 123 -34.04 8.40 -3.36
N HIS A 124 -34.26 7.45 -4.27
CA HIS A 124 -33.36 6.32 -4.47
C HIS A 124 -31.96 6.75 -4.90
N LEU A 125 -31.84 7.71 -5.80
CA LEU A 125 -30.53 8.24 -6.22
C LEU A 125 -29.78 8.89 -5.05
N ARG A 126 -30.47 9.72 -4.26
CA ARG A 126 -29.85 10.34 -3.07
C ARG A 126 -29.42 9.32 -2.03
N GLN A 127 -30.25 8.31 -1.75
CA GLN A 127 -29.91 7.24 -0.82
C GLN A 127 -28.70 6.43 -1.30
N ASN A 128 -28.66 6.08 -2.58
CA ASN A 128 -27.53 5.35 -3.17
C ASN A 128 -26.24 6.16 -3.11
N HIS A 129 -26.31 7.47 -3.37
CA HIS A 129 -25.16 8.36 -3.28
C HIS A 129 -24.62 8.45 -1.85
N ALA A 130 -25.48 8.70 -0.87
CA ALA A 130 -25.11 8.73 0.54
C ALA A 130 -24.53 7.38 1.02
N TYR A 131 -25.11 6.26 0.58
CA TYR A 131 -24.61 4.93 0.90
C TYR A 131 -23.22 4.67 0.32
N ARG A 132 -22.99 5.07 -0.94
CA ARG A 132 -21.65 4.97 -1.58
C ARG A 132 -20.60 5.78 -0.84
N GLN A 133 -20.90 7.02 -0.51
CA GLN A 133 -19.98 7.88 0.27
C GLN A 133 -19.63 7.24 1.61
N HIS A 134 -20.63 6.73 2.33
CA HIS A 134 -20.40 6.06 3.60
C HIS A 134 -19.53 4.78 3.46
N LEU A 135 -19.73 4.00 2.39
CA LEU A 135 -18.89 2.84 2.11
C LEU A 135 -17.44 3.24 1.81
N GLU A 136 -17.23 4.30 1.03
CA GLU A 136 -15.90 4.81 0.71
C GLU A 136 -15.14 5.26 1.97
N GLU A 137 -15.84 5.94 2.90
CA GLU A 137 -15.29 6.32 4.20
C GLU A 137 -14.87 5.10 5.03
N ILE A 138 -15.74 4.08 5.11
CA ILE A 138 -15.44 2.82 5.83
C ILE A 138 -14.25 2.10 5.20
N ILE A 139 -14.21 2.00 3.87
CA ILE A 139 -13.11 1.34 3.16
C ILE A 139 -11.79 2.08 3.42
N SER A 140 -11.80 3.40 3.31
CA SER A 140 -10.62 4.23 3.58
C SER A 140 -10.10 4.04 5.00
N ALA A 141 -10.99 4.15 5.99
CA ALA A 141 -10.63 3.97 7.40
C ALA A 141 -10.10 2.56 7.72
N ARG A 142 -10.74 1.52 7.16
CA ARG A 142 -10.28 0.13 7.34
C ARG A 142 -8.94 -0.14 6.65
N THR A 143 -8.73 0.43 5.46
CA THR A 143 -7.48 0.26 4.71
C THR A 143 -6.31 0.91 5.46
N SER A 144 -6.50 2.12 6.01
CA SER A 144 -5.50 2.77 6.85
C SER A 144 -5.17 1.92 8.07
N ARG A 145 -6.18 1.51 8.83
CA ARG A 145 -5.99 0.69 10.04
C ARG A 145 -5.30 -0.65 9.76
N LEU A 146 -5.59 -1.27 8.61
CA LEU A 146 -4.92 -2.51 8.22
C LEU A 146 -3.44 -2.27 7.92
N ARG A 147 -3.10 -1.18 7.24
CA ARG A 147 -1.70 -0.81 6.98
C ARG A 147 -0.93 -0.58 8.27
N ASP A 148 -1.51 0.17 9.20
CA ASP A 148 -0.90 0.43 10.51
C ASP A 148 -0.66 -0.89 11.27
N THR A 149 -1.65 -1.79 11.29
CA THR A 149 -1.53 -3.10 11.93
C THR A 149 -0.45 -3.98 11.29
N ILE A 150 -0.35 -3.97 9.96
CA ILE A 150 0.72 -4.72 9.25
C ILE A 150 2.09 -4.14 9.63
N HIS A 151 2.23 -2.83 9.66
CA HIS A 151 3.49 -2.18 10.03
C HIS A 151 3.90 -2.51 11.49
N ASP A 152 2.97 -2.45 12.43
CA ASP A 152 3.23 -2.82 13.83
C ASP A 152 3.63 -4.29 13.96
N LEU A 153 3.00 -5.17 13.18
CA LEU A 153 3.33 -6.60 13.17
C LEU A 153 4.72 -6.85 12.60
N GLU A 154 5.08 -6.19 11.49
CA GLU A 154 6.42 -6.28 10.89
C GLU A 154 7.49 -5.81 11.89
N ARG A 155 7.25 -4.69 12.56
CA ARG A 155 8.14 -4.18 13.60
C ARG A 155 8.30 -5.16 14.77
N SER A 156 7.22 -5.79 15.20
CA SER A 156 7.26 -6.80 16.27
C SER A 156 8.08 -8.03 15.85
N TYR A 157 7.99 -8.42 14.58
CA TYR A 157 8.82 -9.50 14.04
C TYR A 157 10.30 -9.14 14.03
N ASP A 158 10.64 -7.93 13.60
CA ASP A 158 12.03 -7.47 13.55
C ASP A 158 12.66 -7.41 14.95
N ILE A 159 11.94 -6.90 15.97
CA ILE A 159 12.38 -6.93 17.38
C ILE A 159 12.60 -8.38 17.87
N THR A 160 11.72 -9.29 17.46
CA THR A 160 11.87 -10.71 17.85
C THR A 160 13.12 -11.34 17.23
N ILE A 161 13.41 -11.02 15.97
CA ILE A 161 14.63 -11.48 15.27
C ILE A 161 15.88 -10.93 15.97
N GLU A 162 15.88 -9.65 16.31
CA GLU A 162 17.00 -9.03 17.06
C GLU A 162 17.25 -9.74 18.40
N ALA A 163 16.21 -9.95 19.20
CA ALA A 163 16.35 -10.67 20.46
C ALA A 163 16.87 -12.11 20.29
N MET A 164 16.52 -12.78 19.17
CA MET A 164 17.05 -14.12 18.86
C MET A 164 18.54 -14.07 18.49
N GLY A 165 18.97 -13.08 17.73
CA GLY A 165 20.36 -12.87 17.35
C GLY A 165 21.23 -12.51 18.58
N ASP A 166 20.76 -11.56 19.38
CA ASP A 166 21.44 -11.17 20.61
C ASP A 166 21.65 -12.36 21.56
N ALA A 167 20.63 -13.22 21.70
CA ALA A 167 20.74 -14.42 22.52
C ALA A 167 21.78 -15.41 21.98
N LEU A 168 21.98 -15.47 20.66
CA LEU A 168 23.03 -16.26 20.04
C LEU A 168 24.41 -15.64 20.25
N ASP A 169 24.57 -14.35 19.98
CA ASP A 169 25.83 -13.61 20.14
C ASP A 169 26.37 -13.74 21.59
N LEU A 170 25.47 -13.74 22.59
CA LEU A 170 25.82 -14.01 23.98
C LEU A 170 26.36 -15.43 24.21
N ARG A 171 25.94 -16.41 23.39
CA ARG A 171 26.33 -17.79 23.59
C ARG A 171 27.63 -18.18 22.88
N ASP A 172 27.82 -17.72 21.63
CA ASP A 172 29.00 -18.11 20.84
C ASP A 172 30.22 -17.21 21.01
N GLN A 173 30.09 -16.17 21.89
CA GLN A 173 31.16 -15.20 22.19
C GLN A 173 31.68 -14.48 20.91
N GLU A 174 30.86 -14.31 19.91
CA GLU A 174 31.17 -13.43 18.79
C GLU A 174 31.36 -12.00 19.26
N THR A 175 32.00 -11.17 18.47
CA THR A 175 32.21 -9.76 18.82
C THR A 175 30.84 -9.05 18.92
N GLU A 176 30.64 -8.37 20.07
CA GLU A 176 29.43 -7.60 20.35
C GLU A 176 28.98 -6.77 19.14
N GLY A 177 27.72 -6.93 18.72
CA GLY A 177 27.14 -6.24 17.57
C GLY A 177 27.58 -6.77 16.19
N HIS A 178 28.10 -7.99 16.10
CA HIS A 178 28.45 -8.62 14.80
C HIS A 178 27.22 -8.73 13.88
N SER A 179 26.17 -9.39 14.32
CA SER A 179 24.95 -9.63 13.52
C SER A 179 24.31 -8.33 13.02
N PRO A 180 24.12 -7.26 13.81
CA PRO A 180 23.69 -5.95 13.31
C PRO A 180 24.63 -5.33 12.27
N ARG A 181 25.96 -5.39 12.47
CA ARG A 181 26.93 -4.80 11.52
C ARG A 181 26.92 -5.52 10.17
N VAL A 182 26.99 -6.85 10.19
CA VAL A 182 26.95 -7.67 8.97
C VAL A 182 25.64 -7.44 8.20
N SER A 183 24.51 -7.37 8.91
CA SER A 183 23.22 -7.03 8.29
C SER A 183 23.26 -5.66 7.64
N ALA A 184 23.78 -4.62 8.31
CA ALA A 184 23.87 -3.27 7.77
C ALA A 184 24.79 -3.20 6.52
N TYR A 185 25.94 -3.87 6.54
CA TYR A 185 26.83 -3.97 5.38
C TYR A 185 26.16 -4.72 4.21
N THR A 186 25.45 -5.80 4.50
CA THR A 186 24.71 -6.58 3.51
C THR A 186 23.63 -5.73 2.83
N ILE A 187 22.88 -4.94 3.60
CA ILE A 187 21.84 -4.03 3.11
C ILE A 187 22.45 -2.96 2.19
N GLU A 188 23.56 -2.35 2.59
CA GLU A 188 24.21 -1.32 1.79
C GLU A 188 24.68 -1.86 0.43
N LEU A 189 25.32 -3.02 0.43
CA LEU A 189 25.75 -3.64 -0.83
C LEU A 189 24.55 -4.04 -1.69
N ALA A 190 23.48 -4.57 -1.10
CA ALA A 190 22.27 -4.92 -1.81
C ALA A 190 21.56 -3.69 -2.42
N ARG A 191 21.50 -2.56 -1.68
CA ARG A 191 21.01 -1.27 -2.21
C ARG A 191 21.85 -0.76 -3.38
N ALA A 192 23.15 -0.83 -3.25
CA ALA A 192 24.06 -0.44 -4.33
C ALA A 192 23.86 -1.27 -5.59
N LEU A 193 23.40 -2.51 -5.47
CA LEU A 193 23.05 -3.40 -6.58
C LEU A 193 21.64 -3.14 -7.14
N GLY A 194 20.84 -2.25 -6.54
CA GLY A 194 19.48 -1.95 -6.98
C GLY A 194 18.44 -2.97 -6.55
N VAL A 195 18.70 -3.75 -5.50
CA VAL A 195 17.74 -4.71 -4.94
C VAL A 195 16.52 -3.96 -4.39
N GLY A 196 15.32 -4.46 -4.69
CA GLY A 196 14.05 -3.86 -4.24
C GLY A 196 13.82 -4.01 -2.73
N SER A 197 12.94 -3.17 -2.17
CA SER A 197 12.68 -3.11 -0.72
C SER A 197 12.25 -4.45 -0.10
N ASP A 198 11.45 -5.24 -0.80
CA ASP A 198 10.95 -6.52 -0.28
C ASP A 198 12.07 -7.55 -0.17
N ASP A 199 12.90 -7.65 -1.21
CA ASP A 199 14.09 -8.52 -1.20
C ASP A 199 15.14 -8.03 -0.21
N LEU A 200 15.29 -6.72 -0.02
CA LEU A 200 16.20 -6.16 1.01
C LEU A 200 15.83 -6.64 2.41
N ARG A 201 14.52 -6.67 2.75
CA ARG A 201 14.08 -7.19 4.05
C ARG A 201 14.39 -8.66 4.23
N ILE A 202 14.17 -9.48 3.18
CA ILE A 202 14.50 -10.90 3.20
C ILE A 202 16.01 -11.09 3.43
N ILE A 203 16.84 -10.36 2.68
CA ILE A 203 18.30 -10.42 2.77
C ILE A 203 18.79 -9.99 4.14
N ALA A 204 18.26 -8.90 4.68
CA ALA A 204 18.61 -8.38 6.00
C ALA A 204 18.31 -9.40 7.12
N ARG A 205 17.10 -10.00 7.11
CA ARG A 205 16.70 -11.03 8.07
C ARG A 205 17.55 -12.28 7.96
N GLY A 206 17.87 -12.71 6.74
CA GLY A 206 18.76 -13.85 6.50
C GLY A 206 20.19 -13.61 6.98
N ALA A 207 20.72 -12.41 6.71
CA ALA A 207 22.04 -12.00 7.18
C ALA A 207 22.12 -11.93 8.70
N PHE A 208 21.07 -11.41 9.34
CA PHE A 208 21.02 -11.29 10.81
C PHE A 208 20.95 -12.65 11.51
N LEU A 209 20.21 -13.61 10.92
CA LEU A 209 19.99 -14.95 11.48
C LEU A 209 20.93 -16.01 10.92
N HIS A 210 21.96 -15.62 10.14
CA HIS A 210 22.81 -16.59 9.41
C HIS A 210 23.31 -17.74 10.27
N ASP A 211 23.72 -17.44 11.47
CA ASP A 211 24.35 -18.35 12.41
C ASP A 211 23.39 -18.95 13.48
N ILE A 212 22.07 -18.69 13.40
CA ILE A 212 21.09 -19.15 14.41
C ILE A 212 21.16 -20.66 14.70
N GLY A 213 21.61 -21.44 13.74
CA GLY A 213 21.78 -22.88 13.91
C GLY A 213 22.89 -23.28 14.88
N LYS A 214 23.82 -22.38 15.21
CA LYS A 214 24.85 -22.60 16.23
C LYS A 214 24.25 -22.85 17.62
N ILE A 215 23.00 -22.43 17.86
CA ILE A 215 22.29 -22.70 19.12
C ILE A 215 22.18 -24.19 19.41
N ALA A 216 22.24 -25.04 18.39
CA ALA A 216 22.20 -26.50 18.52
C ALA A 216 23.59 -27.15 18.55
N THR A 217 24.67 -26.36 18.46
CA THR A 217 26.04 -26.85 18.53
C THR A 217 26.45 -27.08 20.00
N PRO A 218 27.03 -28.22 20.37
CA PRO A 218 27.51 -28.48 21.73
C PRO A 218 28.58 -27.47 22.15
N ASP A 219 28.52 -27.00 23.42
CA ASP A 219 29.47 -26.00 23.95
C ASP A 219 30.93 -26.46 23.87
N ALA A 220 31.18 -27.76 24.01
CA ALA A 220 32.52 -28.32 23.89
C ALA A 220 33.16 -28.09 22.50
N ILE A 221 32.32 -27.91 21.45
CA ILE A 221 32.76 -27.58 20.11
C ILE A 221 32.67 -26.09 19.83
N LEU A 222 31.54 -25.46 20.19
CA LEU A 222 31.28 -24.03 19.93
C LEU A 222 32.32 -23.14 20.65
N LEU A 223 32.64 -23.45 21.92
CA LEU A 223 33.51 -22.65 22.77
C LEU A 223 34.93 -23.24 22.89
N LYS A 224 35.30 -24.18 22.01
CA LYS A 224 36.59 -24.81 22.06
C LYS A 224 37.74 -23.80 21.83
N PRO A 225 38.70 -23.68 22.79
CA PRO A 225 39.85 -22.85 22.56
C PRO A 225 40.81 -23.55 21.58
N GLY A 226 40.91 -23.03 20.34
CA GLY A 226 41.82 -23.57 19.32
C GLY A 226 41.09 -24.11 18.09
N ARG A 227 41.82 -24.87 17.25
CA ARG A 227 41.29 -25.42 16.01
C ARG A 227 40.40 -26.63 16.28
N LEU A 228 39.28 -26.69 15.56
CA LEU A 228 38.44 -27.90 15.50
C LEU A 228 39.14 -28.98 14.72
N ASP A 229 39.02 -30.22 15.15
CA ASP A 229 39.40 -31.40 14.32
C ASP A 229 38.35 -31.68 13.24
N ALA A 230 38.60 -32.69 12.39
CA ALA A 230 37.72 -33.01 11.27
C ALA A 230 36.30 -33.42 11.73
N ALA A 231 36.18 -34.18 12.82
CA ALA A 231 34.89 -34.61 13.36
C ALA A 231 34.11 -33.46 13.99
N GLU A 232 34.77 -32.64 14.77
CA GLU A 232 34.21 -31.43 15.36
C GLU A 232 33.77 -30.40 14.30
N MET A 233 34.59 -30.25 13.24
CA MET A 233 34.27 -29.40 12.10
C MET A 233 33.03 -29.92 11.35
N ALA A 234 32.85 -31.21 11.22
CA ALA A 234 31.65 -31.79 10.62
C ALA A 234 30.39 -31.42 11.42
N VAL A 235 30.46 -31.50 12.76
CA VAL A 235 29.36 -31.08 13.65
C VAL A 235 29.11 -29.56 13.55
N MET A 236 30.20 -28.77 13.53
CA MET A 236 30.08 -27.32 13.37
C MET A 236 29.35 -26.93 12.07
N ARG A 237 29.68 -27.60 10.96
CA ARG A 237 29.05 -27.34 9.65
C ARG A 237 27.54 -27.63 9.61
N GLU A 238 27.01 -28.43 10.52
CA GLU A 238 25.58 -28.71 10.61
C GLU A 238 24.75 -27.46 10.97
N HIS A 239 25.37 -26.38 11.50
CA HIS A 239 24.62 -25.17 11.88
C HIS A 239 23.86 -24.58 10.68
N CYS A 240 24.39 -24.64 9.46
CA CYS A 240 23.69 -24.16 8.27
C CYS A 240 22.36 -24.90 8.05
N GLN A 241 22.39 -26.25 8.13
CA GLN A 241 21.16 -27.06 7.97
C GLN A 241 20.21 -26.87 9.15
N ARG A 242 20.72 -26.85 10.38
CA ARG A 242 19.90 -26.68 11.57
C ARG A 242 19.25 -25.30 11.62
N GLY A 243 19.98 -24.26 11.24
CA GLY A 243 19.45 -22.89 11.11
C GLY A 243 18.35 -22.83 10.05
N TYR A 244 18.58 -23.40 8.87
CA TYR A 244 17.57 -23.51 7.82
C TYR A 244 16.30 -24.21 8.32
N ASP A 245 16.44 -25.36 9.00
CA ASP A 245 15.30 -26.12 9.51
C ASP A 245 14.53 -25.42 10.62
N MET A 246 15.16 -24.51 11.35
CA MET A 246 14.52 -23.64 12.34
C MET A 246 13.77 -22.49 11.67
N VAL A 247 14.46 -21.73 10.82
CA VAL A 247 13.97 -20.48 10.21
C VAL A 247 12.82 -20.74 9.23
N ARG A 248 12.90 -21.77 8.39
CA ARG A 248 11.85 -22.09 7.40
C ARG A 248 10.49 -22.45 7.99
N LYS A 249 10.41 -22.79 9.29
CA LYS A 249 9.16 -23.08 9.99
C LYS A 249 8.37 -21.81 10.29
N ILE A 250 9.02 -20.66 10.27
CA ILE A 250 8.43 -19.36 10.55
C ILE A 250 7.99 -18.76 9.21
N PRO A 251 6.68 -18.57 8.96
CA PRO A 251 6.17 -18.20 7.63
C PRO A 251 6.84 -16.97 7.01
N PHE A 252 7.04 -15.92 7.78
CA PHE A 252 7.62 -14.65 7.30
C PHE A 252 9.16 -14.65 7.16
N LEU A 253 9.83 -15.74 7.56
CA LEU A 253 11.28 -15.96 7.42
C LEU A 253 11.63 -17.03 6.39
N ARG A 254 10.64 -17.65 5.76
CA ARG A 254 10.86 -18.80 4.86
C ARG A 254 11.86 -18.48 3.76
N ASP A 255 11.74 -17.33 3.13
CA ASP A 255 12.61 -16.91 2.05
C ASP A 255 14.02 -16.54 2.55
N ALA A 256 14.13 -15.99 3.76
CA ALA A 256 15.39 -15.73 4.43
C ALA A 256 16.15 -17.02 4.81
N ALA A 257 15.45 -18.14 4.99
CA ALA A 257 16.05 -19.41 5.35
C ALA A 257 17.08 -19.91 4.31
N GLU A 258 16.86 -19.64 3.02
CA GLU A 258 17.82 -20.01 1.97
C GLU A 258 19.17 -19.28 2.12
N ILE A 259 19.16 -18.07 2.65
CA ILE A 259 20.39 -17.31 2.96
C ILE A 259 21.10 -17.96 4.14
N VAL A 260 20.37 -18.29 5.20
CA VAL A 260 20.88 -19.02 6.37
C VAL A 260 21.48 -20.37 5.97
N TYR A 261 20.88 -21.06 5.01
CA TYR A 261 21.39 -22.35 4.53
C TYR A 261 22.68 -22.23 3.75
N SER A 262 22.82 -21.13 2.95
CA SER A 262 23.85 -20.99 1.93
C SER A 262 24.96 -20.01 2.29
N HIS A 263 24.95 -19.42 3.49
CA HIS A 263 25.91 -18.37 3.86
C HIS A 263 27.38 -18.82 3.88
N GLN A 264 27.63 -20.12 3.99
CA GLN A 264 28.98 -20.71 3.93
C GLN A 264 29.34 -21.29 2.56
N GLU A 265 28.50 -21.08 1.55
CA GLU A 265 28.84 -21.45 0.17
C GLU A 265 29.90 -20.50 -0.39
N ARG A 266 30.71 -20.99 -1.31
CA ARG A 266 31.76 -20.24 -1.98
C ARG A 266 31.50 -20.24 -3.49
N PHE A 267 31.82 -19.14 -4.15
CA PHE A 267 31.49 -18.94 -5.56
C PHE A 267 32.09 -20.05 -6.46
N ASP A 268 33.25 -20.59 -6.11
CA ASP A 268 33.94 -21.69 -6.81
C ASP A 268 33.37 -23.08 -6.52
N GLY A 269 32.39 -23.20 -5.62
CA GLY A 269 31.78 -24.48 -5.22
C GLY A 269 32.54 -25.26 -4.14
N SER A 270 33.60 -24.68 -3.56
CA SER A 270 34.35 -25.29 -2.45
C SER A 270 33.73 -25.08 -1.07
N GLY A 271 32.57 -24.39 -1.02
CA GLY A 271 31.82 -24.12 0.19
C GLY A 271 30.97 -25.30 0.68
N TYR A 272 30.14 -25.04 1.68
CA TYR A 272 29.22 -26.04 2.26
C TYR A 272 27.88 -25.32 2.65
N PRO A 273 26.77 -26.06 2.88
CA PRO A 273 26.67 -27.53 2.99
C PRO A 273 26.36 -28.22 1.68
N ARG A 274 25.97 -27.51 0.61
CA ARG A 274 25.51 -28.09 -0.65
C ARG A 274 26.60 -28.14 -1.77
N GLY A 275 27.66 -27.35 -1.62
CA GLY A 275 28.68 -27.17 -2.64
C GLY A 275 28.14 -26.44 -3.89
N LEU A 276 27.26 -25.47 -3.72
CA LEU A 276 26.68 -24.65 -4.80
C LEU A 276 27.77 -23.81 -5.45
N ARG A 277 27.63 -23.57 -6.77
CA ARG A 277 28.64 -22.85 -7.54
C ARG A 277 28.00 -21.70 -8.31
N GLY A 278 28.64 -20.54 -8.31
CA GLY A 278 28.23 -19.37 -9.10
C GLY A 278 26.82 -18.92 -8.75
N ASP A 279 25.99 -18.77 -9.77
CA ASP A 279 24.59 -18.30 -9.63
C ASP A 279 23.62 -19.31 -8.99
N GLN A 280 24.08 -20.55 -8.73
CA GLN A 280 23.29 -21.49 -7.92
C GLN A 280 23.18 -21.04 -6.46
N ILE A 281 24.14 -20.24 -5.99
CA ILE A 281 24.11 -19.64 -4.65
C ILE A 281 23.11 -18.49 -4.67
N PRO A 282 22.12 -18.46 -3.74
CA PRO A 282 21.18 -17.35 -3.65
C PRO A 282 21.87 -15.99 -3.58
N LEU A 283 21.36 -14.98 -4.28
CA LEU A 283 21.96 -13.65 -4.35
C LEU A 283 22.24 -13.07 -2.95
N GLY A 284 21.29 -13.19 -2.02
CA GLY A 284 21.45 -12.69 -0.65
C GLY A 284 22.61 -13.36 0.08
N ALA A 285 22.87 -14.66 -0.14
CA ALA A 285 24.00 -15.36 0.46
C ALA A 285 25.34 -14.94 -0.16
N ARG A 286 25.38 -14.66 -1.48
CA ARG A 286 26.58 -14.13 -2.15
C ARG A 286 26.93 -12.73 -1.65
N ILE A 287 25.92 -11.86 -1.46
CA ILE A 287 26.09 -10.51 -0.89
C ILE A 287 26.57 -10.60 0.57
N PHE A 288 25.90 -11.44 1.37
CA PHE A 288 26.25 -11.69 2.76
C PHE A 288 27.71 -12.10 2.94
N ALA A 289 28.21 -13.03 2.13
CA ALA A 289 29.59 -13.55 2.23
C ALA A 289 30.64 -12.43 2.17
N ILE A 290 30.44 -11.39 1.36
CA ILE A 290 31.31 -10.21 1.27
C ILE A 290 31.20 -9.38 2.57
N ALA A 291 29.97 -9.13 3.02
CA ALA A 291 29.68 -8.32 4.20
C ALA A 291 30.23 -8.95 5.50
N ASP A 292 30.04 -10.27 5.65
CA ASP A 292 30.55 -11.03 6.78
C ASP A 292 32.11 -11.02 6.80
N THR A 293 32.74 -11.23 5.66
CA THR A 293 34.20 -11.12 5.56
C THR A 293 34.69 -9.74 5.89
N LEU A 294 34.00 -8.68 5.44
CA LEU A 294 34.35 -7.29 5.78
C LEU A 294 34.30 -7.06 7.28
N ASP A 295 33.23 -7.49 7.96
CA ASP A 295 33.12 -7.37 9.41
C ASP A 295 34.18 -8.22 10.12
N ALA A 296 34.33 -9.46 9.74
CA ALA A 296 35.31 -10.37 10.32
C ALA A 296 36.75 -9.86 10.23
N MET A 297 37.10 -9.14 9.15
CA MET A 297 38.43 -8.58 8.99
C MET A 297 38.63 -7.26 9.75
N THR A 298 37.59 -6.41 9.81
CA THR A 298 37.70 -5.07 10.37
C THR A 298 37.38 -4.98 11.86
N SER A 299 36.78 -6.03 12.45
CA SER A 299 36.44 -6.10 13.88
C SER A 299 37.56 -6.70 14.71
N ASP A 300 37.74 -6.21 15.95
CA ASP A 300 38.65 -6.78 16.91
C ASP A 300 38.11 -8.14 17.38
N ARG A 301 38.99 -9.15 17.40
CA ARG A 301 38.68 -10.48 17.94
C ARG A 301 39.64 -10.79 19.12
N PRO A 302 39.28 -11.68 20.04
CA PRO A 302 40.12 -11.94 21.23
C PRO A 302 41.60 -12.21 20.91
N TYR A 303 41.89 -12.72 19.73
CA TYR A 303 43.24 -13.11 19.30
C TYR A 303 43.83 -12.25 18.19
N ARG A 304 43.11 -11.24 17.68
CA ARG A 304 43.54 -10.42 16.53
C ARG A 304 42.85 -9.05 16.54
N LYS A 305 43.61 -7.99 16.35
CA LYS A 305 43.07 -6.66 16.02
C LYS A 305 42.49 -6.63 14.62
N GLY A 306 41.43 -5.89 14.47
CA GLY A 306 40.83 -5.63 13.15
C GLY A 306 41.81 -4.91 12.23
N THR A 307 41.71 -5.20 10.94
CA THR A 307 42.47 -4.52 9.87
C THR A 307 41.72 -3.27 9.41
N SER A 308 42.39 -2.42 8.61
CA SER A 308 41.72 -1.29 7.98
C SER A 308 40.72 -1.74 6.90
N PHE A 309 39.69 -0.93 6.61
CA PHE A 309 38.78 -1.18 5.50
C PHE A 309 39.51 -1.34 4.18
N SER A 310 40.53 -0.51 3.92
CA SER A 310 41.36 -0.59 2.70
C SER A 310 42.06 -1.95 2.56
N GLN A 311 42.58 -2.52 3.67
CA GLN A 311 43.17 -3.86 3.64
C GLN A 311 42.13 -4.96 3.41
N ALA A 312 40.96 -4.85 4.06
CA ALA A 312 39.86 -5.81 3.86
C ALA A 312 39.36 -5.80 2.41
N ARG A 313 39.24 -4.62 1.78
CA ARG A 313 38.88 -4.48 0.36
C ARG A 313 39.88 -5.15 -0.58
N THR A 314 41.15 -4.99 -0.30
CA THR A 314 42.22 -5.64 -1.08
C THR A 314 42.11 -7.16 -1.02
N GLU A 315 41.89 -7.71 0.17
CA GLU A 315 41.75 -9.16 0.36
C GLU A 315 40.47 -9.70 -0.30
N ILE A 316 39.33 -9.00 -0.16
CA ILE A 316 38.08 -9.37 -0.83
C ILE A 316 38.26 -9.35 -2.35
N ALA A 317 38.95 -8.36 -2.90
CA ALA A 317 39.25 -8.29 -4.33
C ALA A 317 40.12 -9.47 -4.81
N LEU A 318 41.13 -9.89 -4.02
CA LEU A 318 41.98 -11.05 -4.33
C LEU A 318 41.21 -12.37 -4.34
N CYS A 319 40.12 -12.47 -3.56
CA CYS A 319 39.26 -13.66 -3.48
C CYS A 319 38.10 -13.65 -4.51
N SER A 320 38.07 -12.67 -5.42
CA SER A 320 37.08 -12.60 -6.50
C SER A 320 37.16 -13.82 -7.42
N GLY A 321 36.01 -14.41 -7.78
CA GLY A 321 35.89 -15.61 -8.60
C GLY A 321 36.20 -16.93 -7.86
N THR A 322 36.68 -16.86 -6.62
CA THR A 322 36.90 -18.04 -5.76
C THR A 322 35.91 -18.06 -4.59
N GLN A 323 36.10 -17.22 -3.61
CA GLN A 323 35.16 -17.10 -2.50
C GLN A 323 33.95 -16.25 -2.87
N PHE A 324 34.16 -15.16 -3.58
CA PHE A 324 33.15 -14.15 -3.86
C PHE A 324 32.78 -14.06 -5.33
N ASP A 325 31.54 -13.66 -5.58
CA ASP A 325 31.04 -13.35 -6.92
C ASP A 325 31.75 -12.11 -7.48
N PRO A 326 32.40 -12.20 -8.65
CA PRO A 326 33.14 -11.10 -9.25
C PRO A 326 32.28 -9.84 -9.48
N VAL A 327 31.02 -10.01 -9.89
CA VAL A 327 30.11 -8.89 -10.15
C VAL A 327 29.79 -8.14 -8.84
N LEU A 328 29.61 -8.88 -7.76
CA LEU A 328 29.34 -8.29 -6.44
C LEU A 328 30.60 -7.62 -5.85
N VAL A 329 31.78 -8.20 -6.08
CA VAL A 329 33.06 -7.60 -5.68
C VAL A 329 33.29 -6.28 -6.42
N ASP A 330 33.08 -6.22 -7.74
CA ASP A 330 33.20 -4.99 -8.50
C ASP A 330 32.30 -3.90 -7.93
N LYS A 331 31.04 -4.25 -7.59
CA LYS A 331 30.11 -3.31 -6.98
C LYS A 331 30.53 -2.90 -5.58
N PHE A 332 30.95 -3.82 -4.74
CA PHE A 332 31.48 -3.55 -3.40
C PHE A 332 32.64 -2.55 -3.43
N LEU A 333 33.54 -2.67 -4.40
CA LEU A 333 34.67 -1.76 -4.56
C LEU A 333 34.26 -0.33 -4.99
N THR A 334 33.04 -0.10 -5.43
CA THR A 334 32.54 1.27 -5.72
C THR A 334 32.11 2.03 -4.45
N ILE A 335 31.86 1.33 -3.33
CA ILE A 335 31.45 1.96 -2.07
C ILE A 335 32.72 2.42 -1.34
N SER A 336 32.74 3.65 -0.83
CA SER A 336 33.93 4.22 -0.19
C SER A 336 34.22 3.66 1.20
N ASP A 337 35.46 3.78 1.67
CA ASP A 337 35.85 3.40 3.03
C ASP A 337 35.11 4.24 4.08
N GLU A 338 34.86 5.52 3.78
CA GLU A 338 34.12 6.45 4.62
C GLU A 338 32.65 6.01 4.78
N ASP A 339 32.03 5.48 3.73
CA ASP A 339 30.67 4.95 3.80
C ASP A 339 30.59 3.72 4.73
N TRP A 340 31.52 2.77 4.59
CA TRP A 340 31.59 1.62 5.48
C TRP A 340 31.84 2.01 6.93
N GLN A 341 32.71 2.99 7.19
CA GLN A 341 32.97 3.53 8.52
C GLN A 341 31.73 4.20 9.13
N ARG A 342 31.00 4.97 8.32
CA ARG A 342 29.76 5.63 8.74
C ARG A 342 28.71 4.59 9.15
N ILE A 343 28.48 3.54 8.35
CA ILE A 343 27.56 2.46 8.66
C ILE A 343 27.92 1.80 9.98
N ARG A 344 29.22 1.47 10.18
CA ARG A 344 29.72 0.90 11.42
C ARG A 344 29.44 1.78 12.65
N ALA A 345 29.68 3.08 12.52
CA ALA A 345 29.49 4.05 13.60
C ALA A 345 27.99 4.17 13.97
N THR A 346 27.10 4.14 12.99
CA THR A 346 25.65 4.22 13.20
C THR A 346 25.13 3.00 13.96
N VAL A 347 25.56 1.80 13.59
CA VAL A 347 25.17 0.55 14.30
C VAL A 347 25.64 0.57 15.76
N GLY A 348 26.87 1.05 16.02
CA GLY A 348 27.42 1.12 17.38
C GLY A 348 26.70 2.12 18.31
N GLN A 349 25.96 3.08 17.79
CA GLN A 349 25.19 4.06 18.57
C GLN A 349 23.74 3.61 18.87
N SER A 350 23.23 2.61 18.16
CA SER A 350 21.83 2.16 18.25
C SER A 350 21.53 1.25 19.45
N THR A 351 22.49 0.96 20.33
CA THR A 351 22.32 -0.01 21.40
C THR A 351 21.54 0.48 22.64
N SER A 352 21.01 1.73 22.67
CA SER A 352 20.35 2.22 23.88
C SER A 352 18.91 2.72 23.78
N ASP A 353 18.37 3.10 22.60
CA ASP A 353 16.97 3.61 22.54
C ASP A 353 16.38 3.72 21.12
N SER A 354 16.93 3.09 20.11
CA SER A 354 16.57 3.33 18.70
C SER A 354 15.83 2.15 18.06
N ALA A 355 15.09 2.49 17.01
CA ALA A 355 14.36 1.54 16.17
C ALA A 355 15.25 0.38 15.71
N PRO A 356 14.70 -0.84 15.54
CA PRO A 356 15.43 -2.03 15.06
C PRO A 356 16.28 -1.73 13.84
N ALA A 357 17.42 -2.41 13.67
CA ALA A 357 18.33 -2.24 12.54
C ALA A 357 17.62 -2.39 11.16
N PHE A 358 16.47 -3.05 11.15
CA PHE A 358 15.60 -3.24 9.98
C PHE A 358 14.53 -2.15 9.79
N ALA A 359 14.29 -1.29 10.78
CA ALA A 359 13.18 -0.32 10.76
C ALA A 359 13.43 0.85 9.80
N THR A 360 14.62 0.95 9.23
CA THR A 360 14.99 1.96 8.24
C THR A 360 14.97 1.42 6.79
N LEU A 361 14.47 0.22 6.58
CA LEU A 361 14.22 -0.38 5.28
C LEU A 361 12.80 -0.09 4.83
#